data_5eb6f2e8650a0597a9ee1d98e3761180
#
_entry.id   5eb6f2e8650a0597a9ee1d98e3761180
#
_cell.length_a   1.000
_cell.length_b   1.000
_cell.length_c   1.000
_cell.angle_alpha   90.00
_cell.angle_beta   90.00
_cell.angle_gamma   90.00
#
_symmetry.space_group_name_H-M   'P 1'
#
loop_
_entity.id
_entity.type
_entity.pdbx_description
1 polymer ?
#
loop_
_entity_poly.entity_id
_entity_poly.type
_entity_poly.pdbx_seq_one_letter_code
_entity_poly.pdbx_strand_id
1 'polypeptide(L)'
;MSADLIDRTALVTGADRGIGRSIALALARAGANVAVSYRASDQEAAEVVQAIEAMGRRAVAIRAEVTNPESVEEMVATVRRALGPVDVLVNNAGIARPMSLTELHLATFDATIAVNLRGAFITTSAVVPGMRARRWGRLVYVSSTAAKVGGVVGPHYAASKAGVEGLMHSYASILAAEGITANAVAPALIETEMLAGNPRVRPDRIPVGRFGTTEEVADVVVAVAANGYVTGQTIQVNGGMYMT
;
A
#
# COMPACT_ATOMS: atom_id res chain seq x y z
N MET A 1 10.78 -19.63 6.73
CA MET A 1 10.98 -18.26 6.19
C MET A 1 11.64 -17.46 7.31
N SER A 2 12.76 -16.79 7.04
CA SER A 2 13.47 -16.01 8.07
C SER A 2 12.60 -14.85 8.52
N ALA A 3 12.55 -14.65 9.82
CA ALA A 3 11.68 -13.67 10.47
C ALA A 3 12.30 -12.26 10.45
N ASP A 4 12.65 -11.74 9.28
CA ASP A 4 13.32 -10.45 9.13
C ASP A 4 12.47 -9.23 9.52
N LEU A 5 11.20 -9.44 9.88
CA LEU A 5 10.30 -8.38 10.33
C LEU A 5 10.02 -8.40 11.84
N ILE A 6 10.65 -9.31 12.61
CA ILE A 6 10.50 -9.34 14.07
C ILE A 6 10.93 -7.99 14.65
N ASP A 7 10.03 -7.42 15.46
CA ASP A 7 10.17 -6.13 16.16
C ASP A 7 10.37 -4.91 15.24
N ARG A 8 10.26 -5.06 13.93
CA ARG A 8 10.21 -3.94 13.00
C ARG A 8 8.91 -3.16 13.14
N THR A 9 8.96 -1.87 12.91
CA THR A 9 7.76 -1.01 12.89
C THR A 9 7.30 -0.81 11.46
N ALA A 10 6.09 -1.28 11.17
CA ALA A 10 5.43 -1.09 9.88
C ALA A 10 4.36 0.00 9.98
N LEU A 11 4.31 0.91 9.00
CA LEU A 11 3.24 1.87 8.79
C LEU A 11 2.49 1.50 7.51
N VAL A 12 1.20 1.22 7.63
CA VAL A 12 0.32 0.91 6.48
C VAL A 12 -0.72 2.01 6.34
N THR A 13 -0.75 2.70 5.20
CA THR A 13 -1.75 3.74 4.94
C THR A 13 -3.04 3.14 4.37
N GLY A 14 -4.22 3.62 4.84
CA GLY A 14 -5.52 3.05 4.46
C GLY A 14 -5.65 1.61 4.90
N ALA A 15 -5.33 1.31 6.17
CA ALA A 15 -5.21 -0.03 6.70
C ALA A 15 -6.45 -0.48 7.50
N ASP A 16 -7.50 0.32 7.56
CA ASP A 16 -8.76 0.06 8.24
C ASP A 16 -9.56 -1.07 7.57
N ARG A 17 -9.44 -1.27 6.25
CA ARG A 17 -10.21 -2.27 5.50
C ARG A 17 -9.49 -2.81 4.26
N GLY A 18 -10.11 -3.79 3.60
CA GLY A 18 -9.69 -4.36 2.32
C GLY A 18 -8.24 -4.83 2.32
N ILE A 19 -7.52 -4.52 1.24
CA ILE A 19 -6.10 -4.92 1.05
C ILE A 19 -5.22 -4.38 2.18
N GLY A 20 -5.41 -3.12 2.59
CA GLY A 20 -4.61 -2.51 3.66
C GLY A 20 -4.73 -3.23 4.99
N ARG A 21 -5.96 -3.64 5.37
CA ARG A 21 -6.21 -4.44 6.57
C ARG A 21 -5.48 -5.79 6.50
N SER A 22 -5.61 -6.51 5.39
CA SER A 22 -4.93 -7.81 5.22
C SER A 22 -3.42 -7.67 5.25
N ILE A 23 -2.86 -6.59 4.68
CA ILE A 23 -1.43 -6.27 4.76
C ILE A 23 -1.01 -6.02 6.22
N ALA A 24 -1.76 -5.20 6.97
CA ALA A 24 -1.45 -4.91 8.37
C ALA A 24 -1.42 -6.18 9.22
N LEU A 25 -2.43 -7.05 9.06
CA LEU A 25 -2.50 -8.33 9.76
C LEU A 25 -1.38 -9.30 9.34
N ALA A 26 -1.02 -9.34 8.06
CA ALA A 26 0.05 -10.21 7.56
C ALA A 26 1.42 -9.76 8.06
N LEU A 27 1.70 -8.46 8.10
CA LEU A 27 2.93 -7.90 8.68
C LEU A 27 3.04 -8.21 10.18
N ALA A 28 1.91 -8.13 10.91
CA ALA A 28 1.87 -8.51 12.33
C ALA A 28 2.18 -10.00 12.53
N ARG A 29 1.58 -10.90 11.72
CA ARG A 29 1.91 -12.34 11.72
C ARG A 29 3.39 -12.61 11.41
N ALA A 30 4.01 -11.77 10.58
CA ALA A 30 5.45 -11.83 10.28
C ALA A 30 6.34 -11.21 11.38
N GLY A 31 5.77 -10.75 12.50
CA GLY A 31 6.49 -10.27 13.67
C GLY A 31 6.61 -8.75 13.79
N ALA A 32 6.06 -7.97 12.87
CA ALA A 32 6.13 -6.51 12.94
C ALA A 32 5.16 -5.93 13.99
N ASN A 33 5.53 -4.78 14.56
CA ASN A 33 4.59 -3.87 15.22
C ASN A 33 3.98 -2.97 14.13
N VAL A 34 2.67 -2.68 14.20
CA VAL A 34 1.98 -2.07 13.06
C VAL A 34 1.23 -0.79 13.43
N ALA A 35 1.50 0.27 12.71
CA ALA A 35 0.68 1.47 12.69
C ALA A 35 -0.38 1.37 11.57
N VAL A 36 -1.64 1.38 11.97
CA VAL A 36 -2.82 1.32 11.12
C VAL A 36 -3.26 2.76 10.83
N SER A 37 -2.87 3.31 9.67
CA SER A 37 -3.35 4.64 9.31
C SER A 37 -4.66 4.54 8.52
N TYR A 38 -5.60 5.41 8.85
CA TYR A 38 -6.94 5.45 8.25
C TYR A 38 -7.43 6.91 8.11
N ARG A 39 -8.52 7.12 7.34
CA ARG A 39 -9.08 8.46 7.14
C ARG A 39 -10.36 8.72 7.92
N ALA A 40 -11.30 7.79 7.91
CA ALA A 40 -12.66 8.04 8.38
C ALA A 40 -13.24 6.97 9.32
N SER A 41 -12.75 5.73 9.29
CA SER A 41 -13.39 4.59 9.94
C SER A 41 -12.68 4.23 11.25
N ASP A 42 -12.95 4.99 12.32
CA ASP A 42 -12.34 4.81 13.64
C ASP A 42 -12.56 3.39 14.19
N GLN A 43 -13.78 2.85 14.06
CA GLN A 43 -14.14 1.52 14.55
C GLN A 43 -13.38 0.41 13.83
N GLU A 44 -13.37 0.43 12.49
CA GLU A 44 -12.68 -0.57 11.68
C GLU A 44 -11.17 -0.58 11.95
N ALA A 45 -10.58 0.61 12.11
CA ALA A 45 -9.17 0.73 12.49
C ALA A 45 -8.89 0.17 13.90
N ALA A 46 -9.78 0.39 14.87
CA ALA A 46 -9.66 -0.17 16.21
C ALA A 46 -9.77 -1.70 16.20
N GLU A 47 -10.65 -2.29 15.38
CA GLU A 47 -10.76 -3.74 15.21
C GLU A 47 -9.48 -4.36 14.65
N VAL A 48 -8.81 -3.67 13.70
CA VAL A 48 -7.52 -4.12 13.17
C VAL A 48 -6.44 -4.08 14.26
N VAL A 49 -6.39 -3.03 15.06
CA VAL A 49 -5.46 -2.91 16.19
C VAL A 49 -5.68 -4.06 17.18
N GLN A 50 -6.91 -4.31 17.61
CA GLN A 50 -7.23 -5.40 18.54
C GLN A 50 -6.79 -6.77 17.98
N ALA A 51 -7.02 -7.01 16.68
CA ALA A 51 -6.60 -8.25 16.03
C ALA A 51 -5.07 -8.40 16.03
N ILE A 52 -4.32 -7.32 15.84
CA ILE A 52 -2.84 -7.33 15.88
C ILE A 52 -2.35 -7.57 17.32
N GLU A 53 -2.96 -6.91 18.30
CA GLU A 53 -2.61 -7.09 19.71
C GLU A 53 -2.88 -8.52 20.20
N ALA A 54 -3.96 -9.15 19.73
CA ALA A 54 -4.25 -10.56 19.99
C ALA A 54 -3.19 -11.52 19.43
N MET A 55 -2.38 -11.10 18.46
CA MET A 55 -1.21 -11.84 17.96
C MET A 55 0.06 -11.58 18.79
N GLY A 56 -0.02 -10.82 19.89
CA GLY A 56 1.12 -10.44 20.73
C GLY A 56 2.02 -9.36 20.13
N ARG A 57 1.53 -8.60 19.15
CA ARG A 57 2.27 -7.46 18.55
C ARG A 57 1.70 -6.13 19.03
N ARG A 58 2.54 -5.09 19.05
CA ARG A 58 2.08 -3.74 19.38
C ARG A 58 1.43 -3.11 18.15
N ALA A 59 0.33 -2.39 18.35
CA ALA A 59 -0.33 -1.65 17.28
C ALA A 59 -0.84 -0.29 17.73
N VAL A 60 -1.07 0.61 16.79
CA VAL A 60 -1.71 1.91 17.03
C VAL A 60 -2.53 2.30 15.81
N ALA A 61 -3.76 2.76 16.03
CA ALA A 61 -4.58 3.37 14.99
C ALA A 61 -4.31 4.88 14.94
N ILE A 62 -4.11 5.43 13.74
CA ILE A 62 -3.81 6.85 13.55
C ILE A 62 -4.67 7.40 12.42
N ARG A 63 -5.52 8.35 12.74
CA ARG A 63 -6.29 9.09 11.73
C ARG A 63 -5.38 10.07 11.02
N ALA A 64 -5.29 9.97 9.69
CA ALA A 64 -4.45 10.87 8.89
C ALA A 64 -5.00 11.08 7.48
N GLU A 65 -4.82 12.30 6.96
CA GLU A 65 -5.09 12.66 5.57
C GLU A 65 -3.77 12.70 4.79
N VAL A 66 -3.55 11.68 3.94
CA VAL A 66 -2.29 11.51 3.21
C VAL A 66 -1.99 12.63 2.21
N THR A 67 -2.98 13.42 1.84
CA THR A 67 -2.82 14.57 0.94
C THR A 67 -2.35 15.83 1.65
N ASN A 68 -2.34 15.85 3.00
CA ASN A 68 -1.92 16.97 3.84
C ASN A 68 -0.56 16.66 4.48
N PRO A 69 0.51 17.41 4.18
CA PRO A 69 1.85 17.19 4.73
C PRO A 69 1.90 17.24 6.26
N GLU A 70 1.23 18.20 6.89
CA GLU A 70 1.24 18.36 8.35
C GLU A 70 0.58 17.16 9.03
N SER A 71 -0.53 16.65 8.46
CA SER A 71 -1.20 15.42 8.93
C SER A 71 -0.29 14.20 8.83
N VAL A 72 0.50 14.10 7.76
CA VAL A 72 1.46 13.00 7.56
C VAL A 72 2.64 13.11 8.53
N GLU A 73 3.17 14.32 8.76
CA GLU A 73 4.24 14.54 9.74
C GLU A 73 3.80 14.14 11.15
N GLU A 74 2.59 14.55 11.58
CA GLU A 74 2.04 14.17 12.89
C GLU A 74 1.79 12.65 12.97
N MET A 75 1.30 12.02 11.91
CA MET A 75 1.16 10.56 11.82
C MET A 75 2.50 9.88 12.06
N VAL A 76 3.56 10.26 11.36
CA VAL A 76 4.90 9.65 11.49
C VAL A 76 5.49 9.91 12.89
N ALA A 77 5.29 11.11 13.43
CA ALA A 77 5.70 11.44 14.79
C ALA A 77 4.98 10.57 15.84
N THR A 78 3.68 10.34 15.65
CA THR A 78 2.88 9.47 16.53
C THR A 78 3.33 8.01 16.45
N VAL A 79 3.59 7.48 15.24
CA VAL A 79 4.18 6.13 15.08
C VAL A 79 5.49 6.03 15.85
N ARG A 80 6.37 7.00 15.69
CA ARG A 80 7.68 7.01 16.36
C ARG A 80 7.57 6.99 17.87
N ARG A 81 6.62 7.74 18.44
CA ARG A 81 6.36 7.76 19.91
C ARG A 81 5.80 6.43 20.41
N ALA A 82 4.86 5.84 19.68
CA ALA A 82 4.13 4.66 20.12
C ALA A 82 4.87 3.34 19.84
N LEU A 83 5.51 3.19 18.67
CA LEU A 83 6.04 1.92 18.20
C LEU A 83 7.56 1.96 17.91
N GLY A 84 8.13 3.13 17.77
CA GLY A 84 9.50 3.34 17.32
C GLY A 84 9.56 3.84 15.87
N PRO A 85 10.77 4.01 15.32
CA PRO A 85 10.96 4.54 13.97
C PRO A 85 10.36 3.62 12.91
N VAL A 86 9.75 4.19 11.88
CA VAL A 86 9.18 3.42 10.76
C VAL A 86 10.28 2.70 9.99
N ASP A 87 10.23 1.38 9.97
CA ASP A 87 11.14 0.50 9.22
C ASP A 87 10.51 0.09 7.87
N VAL A 88 9.22 -0.23 7.86
CA VAL A 88 8.48 -0.62 6.67
C VAL A 88 7.36 0.39 6.44
N LEU A 89 7.33 1.02 5.27
CA LEU A 89 6.21 1.83 4.83
C LEU A 89 5.46 1.11 3.71
N VAL A 90 4.15 0.91 3.89
CA VAL A 90 3.26 0.45 2.82
C VAL A 90 2.33 1.58 2.41
N ASN A 91 2.58 2.15 1.24
CA ASN A 91 1.73 3.12 0.59
C ASN A 91 0.56 2.40 -0.08
N ASN A 92 -0.52 2.16 0.68
CA ASN A 92 -1.72 1.49 0.20
C ASN A 92 -2.91 2.45 0.04
N ALA A 93 -2.97 3.55 0.78
CA ALA A 93 -4.06 4.53 0.68
C ALA A 93 -4.33 4.92 -0.77
N GLY A 94 -5.58 4.83 -1.19
CA GLY A 94 -5.96 5.14 -2.56
C GLY A 94 -7.47 5.18 -2.76
N ILE A 95 -7.87 5.86 -3.81
CA ILE A 95 -9.26 5.90 -4.29
C ILE A 95 -9.33 5.37 -5.71
N ALA A 96 -10.42 4.65 -6.00
CA ALA A 96 -10.73 4.13 -7.33
C ALA A 96 -12.23 4.35 -7.58
N ARG A 97 -12.57 5.42 -8.27
CA ARG A 97 -13.94 5.75 -8.67
C ARG A 97 -14.11 5.45 -10.16
N PRO A 98 -14.82 4.38 -10.55
CA PRO A 98 -15.04 4.09 -11.96
C PRO A 98 -15.79 5.25 -12.63
N MET A 99 -15.23 5.77 -13.72
CA MET A 99 -15.81 6.86 -14.49
C MET A 99 -15.75 6.53 -15.99
N SER A 100 -16.78 6.91 -16.73
CA SER A 100 -16.73 6.92 -18.19
C SER A 100 -15.88 8.13 -18.66
N LEU A 101 -15.44 8.11 -19.93
CA LEU A 101 -14.67 9.23 -20.49
C LEU A 101 -15.51 10.52 -20.55
N THR A 102 -16.81 10.42 -20.67
CA THR A 102 -17.73 11.57 -20.71
C THR A 102 -18.03 12.16 -19.33
N GLU A 103 -17.85 11.36 -18.26
CA GLU A 103 -18.10 11.77 -16.87
C GLU A 103 -16.84 12.18 -16.14
N LEU A 104 -15.67 11.87 -16.71
CA LEU A 104 -14.40 12.17 -16.06
C LEU A 104 -14.09 13.66 -16.18
N HIS A 105 -14.17 14.36 -15.06
CA HIS A 105 -13.83 15.78 -14.94
C HIS A 105 -12.45 15.98 -14.30
N LEU A 106 -11.84 17.14 -14.56
CA LEU A 106 -10.52 17.50 -14.04
C LEU A 106 -10.45 17.37 -12.51
N ALA A 107 -11.48 17.78 -11.78
CA ALA A 107 -11.52 17.66 -10.32
C ALA A 107 -11.41 16.20 -9.83
N THR A 108 -12.01 15.23 -10.53
CA THR A 108 -11.89 13.80 -10.20
C THR A 108 -10.50 13.27 -10.53
N PHE A 109 -9.93 13.72 -11.65
CA PHE A 109 -8.55 13.41 -12.01
C PHE A 109 -7.58 13.92 -10.92
N ASP A 110 -7.67 15.21 -10.58
CA ASP A 110 -6.80 15.85 -9.59
C ASP A 110 -6.92 15.21 -8.21
N ALA A 111 -8.14 14.91 -7.76
CA ALA A 111 -8.37 14.22 -6.49
C ALA A 111 -7.72 12.82 -6.46
N THR A 112 -7.78 12.10 -7.59
CA THR A 112 -7.17 10.76 -7.70
C THR A 112 -5.65 10.84 -7.68
N ILE A 113 -5.07 11.77 -8.41
CA ILE A 113 -3.62 12.02 -8.40
C ILE A 113 -3.17 12.48 -7.01
N ALA A 114 -3.93 13.37 -6.36
CA ALA A 114 -3.60 13.87 -5.03
C ALA A 114 -3.52 12.74 -4.00
N VAL A 115 -4.52 11.84 -3.96
CA VAL A 115 -4.53 10.75 -2.98
C VAL A 115 -3.53 9.66 -3.37
N ASN A 116 -3.62 9.12 -4.59
CA ASN A 116 -2.92 7.89 -4.96
C ASN A 116 -1.42 8.10 -5.19
N LEU A 117 -1.03 9.24 -5.78
CA LEU A 117 0.35 9.51 -6.17
C LEU A 117 1.02 10.53 -5.25
N ARG A 118 0.45 11.74 -5.12
CA ARG A 118 1.03 12.77 -4.27
C ARG A 118 1.06 12.35 -2.80
N GLY A 119 -0.01 11.70 -2.31
CA GLY A 119 -0.06 11.16 -0.95
C GLY A 119 1.05 10.14 -0.67
N ALA A 120 1.31 9.22 -1.61
CA ALA A 120 2.41 8.26 -1.50
C ALA A 120 3.78 8.97 -1.48
N PHE A 121 3.97 10.03 -2.28
CA PHE A 121 5.18 10.86 -2.24
C PHE A 121 5.35 11.54 -0.88
N ILE A 122 4.31 12.21 -0.36
CA ILE A 122 4.36 12.91 0.94
C ILE A 122 4.72 11.94 2.06
N THR A 123 4.04 10.78 2.13
CA THR A 123 4.27 9.78 3.17
C THR A 123 5.68 9.20 3.08
N THR A 124 6.16 8.90 1.87
CA THR A 124 7.53 8.42 1.66
C THR A 124 8.56 9.46 2.08
N SER A 125 8.36 10.72 1.71
CA SER A 125 9.26 11.83 2.06
C SER A 125 9.39 12.02 3.58
N ALA A 126 8.32 11.78 4.33
CA ALA A 126 8.31 11.91 5.79
C ALA A 126 9.09 10.77 6.50
N VAL A 127 9.17 9.56 5.92
CA VAL A 127 9.84 8.42 6.58
C VAL A 127 11.27 8.20 6.09
N VAL A 128 11.60 8.53 4.85
CA VAL A 128 12.91 8.28 4.23
C VAL A 128 14.08 8.87 5.02
N PRO A 129 14.05 10.09 5.57
CA PRO A 129 15.15 10.61 6.37
C PRO A 129 15.54 9.71 7.55
N GLY A 130 14.53 9.17 8.25
CA GLY A 130 14.76 8.23 9.34
C GLY A 130 15.31 6.88 8.88
N MET A 131 14.86 6.35 7.75
CA MET A 131 15.40 5.12 7.15
C MET A 131 16.86 5.29 6.72
N ARG A 132 17.19 6.42 6.08
CA ARG A 132 18.56 6.75 5.65
C ARG A 132 19.54 6.83 6.84
N ALA A 133 19.12 7.50 7.92
CA ALA A 133 19.94 7.62 9.14
C ALA A 133 20.28 6.25 9.74
N ARG A 134 19.39 5.25 9.62
CA ARG A 134 19.61 3.88 10.11
C ARG A 134 20.18 2.93 9.05
N ARG A 135 20.31 3.39 7.79
CA ARG A 135 20.72 2.56 6.64
C ARG A 135 19.90 1.28 6.49
N TRP A 136 18.62 1.39 6.78
CA TRP A 136 17.64 0.29 6.66
C TRP A 136 16.24 0.84 6.43
N GLY A 137 15.53 0.28 5.46
CA GLY A 137 14.14 0.63 5.18
C GLY A 137 13.54 -0.24 4.09
N ARG A 138 12.20 -0.35 4.13
CA ARG A 138 11.40 -1.05 3.13
C ARG A 138 10.23 -0.16 2.70
N LEU A 139 10.23 0.23 1.44
CA LEU A 139 9.17 1.00 0.82
C LEU A 139 8.36 0.07 -0.08
N VAL A 140 7.09 -0.13 0.21
CA VAL A 140 6.18 -0.94 -0.60
C VAL A 140 5.04 -0.05 -1.08
N TYR A 141 4.76 -0.11 -2.37
CA TYR A 141 3.70 0.66 -3.01
C TYR A 141 2.63 -0.27 -3.56
N VAL A 142 1.39 -0.08 -3.18
CA VAL A 142 0.27 -0.82 -3.78
C VAL A 142 -0.12 -0.12 -5.08
N SER A 143 0.37 -0.67 -6.20
CA SER A 143 0.02 -0.25 -7.56
C SER A 143 -1.27 -0.93 -8.03
N SER A 144 -1.37 -1.23 -9.29
CA SER A 144 -2.46 -1.99 -9.92
C SER A 144 -2.02 -2.48 -11.29
N THR A 145 -2.52 -3.62 -11.75
CA THR A 145 -2.40 -4.05 -13.15
C THR A 145 -2.90 -2.97 -14.12
N ALA A 146 -3.82 -2.10 -13.67
CA ALA A 146 -4.29 -0.94 -14.44
C ALA A 146 -3.17 0.04 -14.85
N ALA A 147 -2.06 0.09 -14.14
CA ALA A 147 -0.87 0.87 -14.51
C ALA A 147 -0.28 0.44 -15.86
N LYS A 148 -0.48 -0.82 -16.26
CA LYS A 148 0.05 -1.41 -17.50
C LYS A 148 -1.00 -1.50 -18.61
N VAL A 149 -2.24 -1.89 -18.25
CA VAL A 149 -3.27 -2.22 -19.24
C VAL A 149 -4.47 -1.26 -19.24
N GLY A 150 -4.47 -0.22 -18.39
CA GLY A 150 -5.58 0.71 -18.21
C GLY A 150 -6.62 0.19 -17.22
N GLY A 151 -7.53 -0.66 -17.66
CA GLY A 151 -8.53 -1.27 -16.79
C GLY A 151 -9.88 -0.54 -16.73
N VAL A 152 -10.75 -0.94 -15.80
CA VAL A 152 -12.17 -0.58 -15.76
C VAL A 152 -12.49 0.70 -14.99
N VAL A 153 -11.51 1.26 -14.28
CA VAL A 153 -11.73 2.45 -13.42
C VAL A 153 -11.65 3.73 -14.24
N GLY A 154 -10.67 3.83 -15.13
CA GLY A 154 -10.49 4.98 -16.01
C GLY A 154 -9.06 5.55 -15.99
N PRO A 155 -8.76 6.50 -16.91
CA PRO A 155 -7.40 6.99 -17.16
C PRO A 155 -6.79 7.71 -15.95
N HIS A 156 -7.58 8.40 -15.10
CA HIS A 156 -7.10 9.04 -13.87
C HIS A 156 -6.48 8.03 -12.89
N TYR A 157 -7.12 6.87 -12.73
CA TYR A 157 -6.61 5.80 -11.87
C TYR A 157 -5.38 5.13 -12.47
N ALA A 158 -5.44 4.75 -13.74
CA ALA A 158 -4.31 4.14 -14.44
C ALA A 158 -3.07 5.05 -14.41
N ALA A 159 -3.23 6.34 -14.71
CA ALA A 159 -2.16 7.33 -14.63
C ALA A 159 -1.59 7.46 -13.21
N SER A 160 -2.44 7.48 -12.18
CA SER A 160 -1.99 7.55 -10.79
C SER A 160 -1.15 6.33 -10.41
N LYS A 161 -1.55 5.13 -10.81
CA LYS A 161 -0.84 3.87 -10.48
C LYS A 161 0.44 3.69 -11.30
N ALA A 162 0.46 4.12 -12.56
CA ALA A 162 1.69 4.19 -13.34
C ALA A 162 2.69 5.19 -12.75
N GLY A 163 2.21 6.35 -12.28
CA GLY A 163 3.03 7.33 -11.57
C GLY A 163 3.65 6.79 -10.28
N VAL A 164 2.90 5.99 -9.53
CA VAL A 164 3.39 5.30 -8.32
C VAL A 164 4.55 4.35 -8.64
N GLU A 165 4.48 3.61 -9.76
CA GLU A 165 5.59 2.74 -10.18
C GLU A 165 6.83 3.55 -10.57
N GLY A 166 6.65 4.68 -11.28
CA GLY A 166 7.75 5.59 -11.59
C GLY A 166 8.40 6.19 -10.33
N LEU A 167 7.58 6.55 -9.35
CA LEU A 167 8.05 7.02 -8.04
C LEU A 167 8.85 5.93 -7.33
N MET A 168 8.34 4.71 -7.29
CA MET A 168 9.00 3.53 -6.70
C MET A 168 10.35 3.28 -7.35
N HIS A 169 10.45 3.26 -8.69
CA HIS A 169 11.71 3.07 -9.40
C HIS A 169 12.76 4.12 -9.04
N SER A 170 12.34 5.38 -8.94
CA SER A 170 13.23 6.48 -8.53
C SER A 170 13.78 6.26 -7.12
N TYR A 171 12.94 5.94 -6.15
CA TYR A 171 13.40 5.65 -4.79
C TYR A 171 14.27 4.40 -4.73
N ALA A 172 13.96 3.35 -5.48
CA ALA A 172 14.77 2.15 -5.56
C ALA A 172 16.20 2.46 -6.04
N SER A 173 16.31 3.21 -7.15
CA SER A 173 17.59 3.60 -7.73
C SER A 173 18.44 4.46 -6.79
N ILE A 174 17.81 5.44 -6.11
CA ILE A 174 18.52 6.39 -5.26
C ILE A 174 18.96 5.74 -3.93
N LEU A 175 18.13 4.89 -3.35
CA LEU A 175 18.26 4.45 -1.95
C LEU A 175 18.87 3.05 -1.79
N ALA A 176 19.05 2.28 -2.86
CA ALA A 176 19.55 0.90 -2.78
C ALA A 176 20.92 0.81 -2.07
N ALA A 177 21.86 1.71 -2.39
CA ALA A 177 23.17 1.75 -1.76
C ALA A 177 23.13 2.13 -0.27
N GLU A 178 22.00 2.63 0.21
CA GLU A 178 21.78 3.00 1.60
C GLU A 178 21.06 1.90 2.41
N GLY A 179 20.89 0.69 1.84
CA GLY A 179 20.22 -0.45 2.50
C GLY A 179 18.70 -0.35 2.54
N ILE A 180 18.12 0.53 1.71
CA ILE A 180 16.67 0.74 1.61
C ILE A 180 16.19 0.19 0.27
N THR A 181 15.17 -0.67 0.30
CA THR A 181 14.53 -1.20 -0.92
C THR A 181 13.19 -0.51 -1.18
N ALA A 182 12.83 -0.38 -2.44
CA ALA A 182 11.52 0.10 -2.86
C ALA A 182 10.96 -0.82 -3.93
N ASN A 183 9.72 -1.32 -3.72
CA ASN A 183 9.04 -2.21 -4.64
C ASN A 183 7.56 -1.86 -4.75
N ALA A 184 6.93 -2.26 -5.83
CA ALA A 184 5.49 -2.17 -6.02
C ALA A 184 4.86 -3.57 -6.06
N VAL A 185 3.67 -3.70 -5.47
CA VAL A 185 2.79 -4.86 -5.66
C VAL A 185 1.58 -4.38 -6.45
N ALA A 186 1.28 -5.04 -7.56
CA ALA A 186 0.27 -4.63 -8.52
C ALA A 186 -0.88 -5.65 -8.60
N PRO A 187 -1.91 -5.52 -7.73
CA PRO A 187 -3.09 -6.35 -7.80
C PRO A 187 -3.92 -6.08 -9.06
N ALA A 188 -4.68 -7.08 -9.50
CA ALA A 188 -5.75 -6.88 -10.47
C ALA A 188 -7.12 -6.86 -9.76
N LEU A 189 -7.98 -7.82 -10.04
CA LEU A 189 -9.32 -7.93 -9.50
C LEU A 189 -9.30 -8.73 -8.20
N ILE A 190 -9.25 -8.01 -7.08
CA ILE A 190 -9.22 -8.58 -5.74
C ILE A 190 -10.60 -8.44 -5.10
N GLU A 191 -11.09 -9.49 -4.47
CA GLU A 191 -12.38 -9.51 -3.78
C GLU A 191 -12.38 -8.53 -2.61
N THR A 192 -12.99 -7.37 -2.82
CA THR A 192 -13.12 -6.28 -1.87
C THR A 192 -14.45 -5.57 -2.09
N GLU A 193 -14.87 -4.77 -1.12
CA GLU A 193 -16.05 -3.90 -1.28
C GLU A 193 -15.97 -3.00 -2.53
N MET A 194 -14.77 -2.63 -2.95
CA MET A 194 -14.51 -1.82 -4.14
C MET A 194 -14.98 -2.50 -5.45
N LEU A 195 -14.98 -3.85 -5.50
CA LEU A 195 -15.48 -4.62 -6.64
C LEU A 195 -16.97 -4.98 -6.51
N ALA A 196 -17.52 -4.95 -5.31
CA ALA A 196 -18.89 -5.35 -5.05
C ALA A 196 -19.86 -4.52 -5.90
N GLY A 197 -20.67 -5.20 -6.69
CA GLY A 197 -21.72 -4.56 -7.52
C GLY A 197 -21.24 -3.95 -8.85
N ASN A 198 -19.98 -4.08 -9.24
CA ASN A 198 -19.50 -3.62 -10.56
C ASN A 198 -19.76 -4.69 -11.64
N PRO A 199 -20.76 -4.50 -12.57
CA PRO A 199 -21.10 -5.51 -13.57
C PRO A 199 -20.03 -5.69 -14.66
N ARG A 200 -19.05 -4.80 -14.73
CA ARG A 200 -17.94 -4.88 -15.70
C ARG A 200 -16.84 -5.84 -15.24
N VAL A 201 -16.90 -6.28 -13.98
CA VAL A 201 -15.89 -7.14 -13.36
C VAL A 201 -16.37 -8.57 -13.33
N ARG A 202 -15.69 -9.46 -14.04
CA ARG A 202 -16.10 -10.86 -14.22
C ARG A 202 -14.92 -11.79 -13.98
N PRO A 203 -15.07 -12.81 -13.10
CA PRO A 203 -14.00 -13.75 -12.79
C PRO A 203 -13.60 -14.64 -13.97
N ASP A 204 -14.54 -14.93 -14.89
CA ASP A 204 -14.31 -15.72 -16.10
C ASP A 204 -13.34 -15.06 -17.12
N ARG A 205 -13.02 -13.77 -16.93
CA ARG A 205 -12.03 -13.06 -17.73
C ARG A 205 -10.61 -13.11 -17.12
N ILE A 206 -10.47 -13.72 -15.94
CA ILE A 206 -9.18 -13.89 -15.27
C ILE A 206 -8.68 -15.30 -15.64
N PRO A 207 -7.44 -15.48 -16.17
CA PRO A 207 -6.94 -16.80 -16.56
C PRO A 207 -7.01 -17.87 -15.47
N VAL A 208 -6.82 -17.52 -14.18
CA VAL A 208 -7.01 -18.46 -13.07
C VAL A 208 -8.47 -18.71 -12.71
N GLY A 209 -9.45 -18.08 -13.37
CA GLY A 209 -10.88 -18.35 -13.24
C GLY A 209 -11.57 -17.82 -11.98
N ARG A 210 -10.91 -17.02 -11.15
CA ARG A 210 -11.47 -16.44 -9.92
C ARG A 210 -10.87 -15.07 -9.61
N PHE A 211 -11.51 -14.32 -8.73
CA PHE A 211 -10.88 -13.15 -8.10
C PHE A 211 -9.72 -13.58 -7.20
N GLY A 212 -8.74 -12.71 -7.08
CA GLY A 212 -7.73 -12.83 -6.03
C GLY A 212 -8.29 -12.43 -4.67
N THR A 213 -7.65 -12.88 -3.60
CA THR A 213 -8.00 -12.48 -2.24
C THR A 213 -7.08 -11.37 -1.72
N THR A 214 -7.50 -10.66 -0.70
CA THR A 214 -6.68 -9.63 -0.04
C THR A 214 -5.45 -10.23 0.62
N GLU A 215 -5.54 -11.47 1.09
CA GLU A 215 -4.46 -12.25 1.69
C GLU A 215 -3.36 -12.57 0.67
N GLU A 216 -3.73 -12.96 -0.57
CA GLU A 216 -2.77 -13.23 -1.65
C GLU A 216 -1.94 -11.99 -1.98
N VAL A 217 -2.52 -10.80 -1.91
CA VAL A 217 -1.78 -9.54 -2.06
C VAL A 217 -0.88 -9.27 -0.86
N ALA A 218 -1.39 -9.48 0.35
CA ALA A 218 -0.67 -9.24 1.60
C ALA A 218 0.56 -10.15 1.74
N ASP A 219 0.46 -11.41 1.32
CA ASP A 219 1.58 -12.35 1.35
C ASP A 219 2.75 -11.89 0.47
N VAL A 220 2.45 -11.33 -0.71
CA VAL A 220 3.47 -10.75 -1.59
C VAL A 220 4.09 -9.50 -0.98
N VAL A 221 3.29 -8.64 -0.33
CA VAL A 221 3.81 -7.46 0.39
C VAL A 221 4.78 -7.88 1.50
N VAL A 222 4.43 -8.89 2.30
CA VAL A 222 5.33 -9.43 3.34
C VAL A 222 6.61 -10.00 2.71
N ALA A 223 6.50 -10.76 1.62
CA ALA A 223 7.66 -11.36 0.95
C ALA A 223 8.66 -10.30 0.45
N VAL A 224 8.19 -9.21 -0.17
CA VAL A 224 9.09 -8.14 -0.63
C VAL A 224 9.62 -7.27 0.52
N ALA A 225 8.84 -7.08 1.60
CA ALA A 225 9.30 -6.36 2.79
C ALA A 225 10.38 -7.14 3.56
N ALA A 226 10.28 -8.46 3.60
CA ALA A 226 11.26 -9.33 4.25
C ALA A 226 12.53 -9.55 3.42
N ASN A 227 12.51 -9.26 2.11
CA ASN A 227 13.63 -9.52 1.21
C ASN A 227 14.46 -8.25 0.95
N GLY A 228 15.68 -8.22 1.46
CA GLY A 228 16.60 -7.07 1.29
C GLY A 228 17.32 -7.04 -0.07
N TYR A 229 17.14 -8.03 -0.95
CA TYR A 229 17.79 -8.09 -2.26
C TYR A 229 16.84 -7.78 -3.42
N VAL A 230 15.53 -7.75 -3.17
CA VAL A 230 14.52 -7.33 -4.15
C VAL A 230 14.28 -5.84 -4.04
N THR A 231 14.61 -5.08 -5.09
CA THR A 231 14.36 -3.64 -5.18
C THR A 231 14.08 -3.23 -6.63
N GLY A 232 13.27 -2.19 -6.83
CA GLY A 232 12.91 -1.68 -8.16
C GLY A 232 11.97 -2.61 -8.93
N GLN A 233 11.25 -3.52 -8.26
CA GLN A 233 10.39 -4.49 -8.92
C GLN A 233 8.93 -4.14 -8.75
N THR A 234 8.13 -4.37 -9.79
CA THR A 234 6.66 -4.41 -9.72
C THR A 234 6.21 -5.87 -9.78
N ILE A 235 5.75 -6.41 -8.66
CA ILE A 235 5.28 -7.79 -8.58
C ILE A 235 3.78 -7.83 -8.90
N GLN A 236 3.42 -8.56 -9.95
CA GLN A 236 2.04 -8.69 -10.41
C GLN A 236 1.29 -9.76 -9.58
N VAL A 237 0.14 -9.38 -9.00
CA VAL A 237 -0.79 -10.30 -8.30
C VAL A 237 -2.13 -10.24 -9.03
N ASN A 238 -2.21 -10.88 -10.20
CA ASN A 238 -3.24 -10.57 -11.19
C ASN A 238 -3.90 -11.77 -11.84
N GLY A 239 -3.63 -12.99 -11.36
CA GLY A 239 -4.25 -14.21 -11.91
C GLY A 239 -3.97 -14.46 -13.39
N GLY A 240 -2.86 -13.90 -13.94
CA GLY A 240 -2.48 -14.05 -15.33
C GLY A 240 -3.09 -13.00 -16.28
N MET A 241 -3.77 -11.98 -15.78
CA MET A 241 -4.37 -10.92 -16.62
C MET A 241 -3.32 -10.08 -17.36
N TYR A 242 -2.12 -10.02 -16.84
CA TYR A 242 -0.97 -9.35 -17.46
C TYR A 242 0.30 -10.13 -17.10
N MET A 243 1.05 -10.51 -18.12
CA MET A 243 2.33 -11.24 -17.99
C MET A 243 3.47 -10.31 -18.39
N THR A 244 4.54 -10.27 -17.58
CA THR A 244 5.77 -9.48 -17.84
C THR A 244 6.89 -10.37 -18.29
#